data_a7c3a0feb061aed96ebed311a4b466ee
#
_entry.id   a7c3a0feb061aed96ebed311a4b466ee
#
_cell.length_a   1.000
_cell.length_b   1.000
_cell.length_c   1.000
_cell.angle_alpha   90.00
_cell.angle_beta   90.00
_cell.angle_gamma   90.00
#
_symmetry.space_group_name_H-M   'P 1'
#
loop_
_entity.id
_entity.type
_entity.pdbx_description
1 polymer ?
#
loop_
_entity_poly.entity_id
_entity_poly.type
_entity_poly.pdbx_seq_one_letter_code
_entity_poly.pdbx_strand_id
1 'polypeptide(L)'
;MGNMVETVFAKSSGAGVSAICVIRISGPDALKTINTLLKSDLKSPPRYAVLRTLWWGKVKLDQALIIYFAKDSSFTGEETVEIHLHGSKAIIDMTFNALNSFENIRPAGPGDFTLQALKNGKLNLSQVEGLANLINAETEAQKILADKLFSGNFNETVECWRSKLLNIKANIEASIDF
;
A
#
# COMPACT_ATOMS: atom_id res chain seq x y z
N MET A 1 -4.55 -19.21 15.06
CA MET A 1 -3.74 -19.19 13.85
C MET A 1 -3.35 -17.74 13.60
N GLY A 2 -2.09 -17.36 13.86
CA GLY A 2 -1.62 -16.01 13.58
C GLY A 2 -1.67 -15.78 12.08
N ASN A 3 -2.36 -14.71 11.64
CA ASN A 3 -2.31 -14.26 10.27
C ASN A 3 -0.84 -13.93 9.95
N MET A 4 -0.13 -14.82 9.27
CA MET A 4 1.16 -14.46 8.70
C MET A 4 0.90 -13.36 7.68
N VAL A 5 1.54 -12.22 7.89
CA VAL A 5 1.48 -11.11 6.93
C VAL A 5 2.25 -11.58 5.69
N GLU A 6 1.53 -11.77 4.58
CA GLU A 6 2.13 -12.17 3.32
C GLU A 6 2.74 -10.97 2.61
N THR A 7 3.86 -11.18 1.95
CA THR A 7 4.40 -10.18 1.02
C THR A 7 3.68 -10.29 -0.31
N VAL A 8 3.18 -9.17 -0.79
CA VAL A 8 2.44 -9.09 -2.05
C VAL A 8 3.09 -8.10 -3.01
N PHE A 9 2.92 -8.31 -4.32
CA PHE A 9 3.39 -7.38 -5.32
C PHE A 9 2.38 -7.17 -6.44
N ALA A 10 2.36 -5.97 -7.00
CA ALA A 10 1.54 -5.65 -8.18
C ALA A 10 2.10 -4.48 -8.96
N LYS A 11 1.66 -4.37 -10.21
CA LYS A 11 1.76 -3.13 -10.99
C LYS A 11 0.85 -2.08 -10.35
N SER A 12 1.41 -0.98 -9.89
CA SER A 12 0.70 0.13 -9.23
C SER A 12 0.46 1.33 -10.14
N SER A 13 1.03 1.34 -11.35
CA SER A 13 0.73 2.31 -12.40
C SER A 13 -0.43 1.83 -13.30
N GLY A 14 -1.06 2.76 -14.00
CA GLY A 14 -2.19 2.47 -14.89
C GLY A 14 -1.93 1.37 -15.92
N ALA A 15 -2.99 0.85 -16.53
CA ALA A 15 -2.90 -0.13 -17.61
C ALA A 15 -2.33 0.48 -18.90
N GLY A 16 -1.82 -0.38 -19.79
CA GLY A 16 -1.31 0.02 -21.11
C GLY A 16 0.20 0.24 -21.16
N VAL A 17 0.68 0.61 -22.37
CA VAL A 17 2.07 0.96 -22.64
C VAL A 17 2.34 2.36 -22.11
N SER A 18 3.42 2.52 -21.36
CA SER A 18 3.82 3.80 -20.76
C SER A 18 5.34 3.90 -20.74
N ALA A 19 5.87 5.11 -20.61
CA ALA A 19 7.32 5.29 -20.45
C ALA A 19 7.81 4.68 -19.12
N ILE A 20 7.00 4.75 -18.07
CA ILE A 20 7.34 4.29 -16.73
C ILE A 20 6.23 3.36 -16.23
N CYS A 21 6.64 2.23 -15.66
CA CYS A 21 5.79 1.31 -14.91
C CYS A 21 6.27 1.25 -13.46
N VAL A 22 5.37 1.35 -12.51
CA VAL A 22 5.68 1.18 -11.09
C VAL A 22 5.19 -0.19 -10.63
N ILE A 23 6.09 -1.01 -10.10
CA ILE A 23 5.77 -2.25 -9.39
C ILE A 23 5.99 -2.00 -7.91
N ARG A 24 4.99 -2.30 -7.10
CA ARG A 24 5.08 -2.22 -5.65
C ARG A 24 5.15 -3.62 -5.05
N ILE A 25 6.05 -3.79 -4.09
CA ILE A 25 6.18 -4.98 -3.25
C ILE A 25 5.95 -4.53 -1.82
N SER A 26 5.05 -5.18 -1.07
CA SER A 26 4.73 -4.80 0.30
C SER A 26 4.58 -6.02 1.19
N GLY A 27 5.28 -6.03 2.31
CA GLY A 27 5.28 -7.11 3.29
C GLY A 27 6.68 -7.39 3.86
N PRO A 28 6.81 -8.37 4.78
CA PRO A 28 8.04 -8.64 5.53
C PRO A 28 9.23 -9.06 4.65
N ASP A 29 9.00 -9.63 3.48
CA ASP A 29 10.06 -10.05 2.55
C ASP A 29 10.35 -9.02 1.44
N ALA A 30 9.74 -7.82 1.47
CA ALA A 30 9.89 -6.84 0.40
C ALA A 30 11.35 -6.40 0.20
N LEU A 31 12.06 -6.06 1.29
CA LEU A 31 13.47 -5.65 1.23
C LEU A 31 14.39 -6.81 0.83
N LYS A 32 14.14 -8.01 1.34
CA LYS A 32 14.91 -9.21 0.97
C LYS A 32 14.75 -9.54 -0.52
N THR A 33 13.54 -9.44 -1.04
CA THR A 33 13.25 -9.69 -2.46
C THR A 33 14.00 -8.71 -3.36
N ILE A 34 13.95 -7.42 -3.06
CA ILE A 34 14.66 -6.43 -3.89
C ILE A 34 16.18 -6.62 -3.80
N ASN A 35 16.74 -6.90 -2.64
CA ASN A 35 18.16 -7.14 -2.47
C ASN A 35 18.66 -8.31 -3.33
N THR A 36 17.84 -9.37 -3.45
CA THR A 36 18.14 -10.49 -4.33
C THR A 36 18.16 -10.09 -5.81
N LEU A 37 17.19 -9.29 -6.26
CA LEU A 37 17.15 -8.76 -7.63
C LEU A 37 18.28 -7.76 -7.92
N LEU A 38 18.73 -7.02 -6.91
CA LEU A 38 19.87 -6.10 -7.01
C LEU A 38 21.22 -6.82 -6.94
N LYS A 39 21.27 -8.06 -6.45
CA LYS A 39 22.49 -8.80 -6.08
C LYS A 39 23.37 -8.07 -5.04
N SER A 40 22.77 -7.21 -4.26
CA SER A 40 23.44 -6.41 -3.21
C SER A 40 22.40 -5.83 -2.27
N ASP A 41 22.81 -5.44 -1.08
CA ASP A 41 21.93 -4.74 -0.16
C ASP A 41 21.60 -3.34 -0.66
N LEU A 42 20.33 -2.96 -0.50
CA LEU A 42 19.86 -1.60 -0.76
C LEU A 42 20.29 -0.70 0.42
N LYS A 43 21.40 0.00 0.24
CA LYS A 43 22.00 0.89 1.25
C LYS A 43 21.52 2.34 1.13
N SER A 44 20.25 2.57 0.82
CA SER A 44 19.68 3.91 0.78
C SER A 44 18.80 4.16 2.01
N PRO A 45 18.78 5.40 2.53
CA PRO A 45 17.77 5.76 3.53
C PRO A 45 16.36 5.56 2.99
N PRO A 46 15.36 5.29 3.85
CA PRO A 46 13.96 5.23 3.41
C PRO A 46 13.54 6.52 2.68
N ARG A 47 12.69 6.37 1.66
CA ARG A 47 12.15 7.44 0.80
C ARG A 47 13.16 8.14 -0.11
N TYR A 48 14.38 7.59 -0.24
CA TYR A 48 15.34 8.06 -1.23
C TYR A 48 15.27 7.20 -2.48
N ALA A 49 15.15 7.86 -3.63
CA ALA A 49 15.18 7.21 -4.93
C ALA A 49 16.63 6.95 -5.35
N VAL A 50 16.94 5.71 -5.69
CA VAL A 50 18.28 5.30 -6.15
C VAL A 50 18.17 4.54 -7.45
N LEU A 51 19.01 4.89 -8.44
CA LEU A 51 19.08 4.17 -9.70
C LEU A 51 19.93 2.90 -9.50
N ARG A 52 19.35 1.73 -9.84
CA ARG A 52 19.99 0.42 -9.70
C ARG A 52 19.62 -0.47 -10.88
N THR A 53 20.51 -1.41 -11.20
CA THR A 53 20.24 -2.45 -12.18
C THR A 53 19.62 -3.66 -11.50
N LEU A 54 18.52 -4.15 -12.06
CA LEU A 54 17.83 -5.36 -11.62
C LEU A 54 18.26 -6.56 -12.45
N TRP A 55 18.37 -7.71 -11.80
CA TRP A 55 18.82 -8.95 -12.38
C TRP A 55 17.90 -10.12 -12.00
N TRP A 56 17.69 -11.03 -12.92
CA TRP A 56 17.12 -12.34 -12.66
C TRP A 56 18.11 -13.43 -13.11
N GLY A 57 18.75 -14.06 -12.11
CA GLY A 57 19.90 -14.90 -12.39
C GLY A 57 21.02 -14.14 -13.11
N LYS A 58 21.34 -14.51 -14.33
CA LYS A 58 22.36 -13.82 -15.17
C LYS A 58 21.75 -12.78 -16.11
N VAL A 59 20.42 -12.71 -16.20
CA VAL A 59 19.71 -11.82 -17.12
C VAL A 59 19.49 -10.46 -16.48
N LYS A 60 19.91 -9.40 -17.16
CA LYS A 60 19.55 -8.02 -16.80
C LYS A 60 18.09 -7.80 -17.13
N LEU A 61 17.28 -7.40 -16.11
CA LEU A 61 15.88 -7.05 -16.31
C LEU A 61 15.74 -5.63 -16.82
N ASP A 62 16.26 -4.67 -16.05
CA ASP A 62 16.18 -3.25 -16.38
C ASP A 62 17.16 -2.43 -15.51
N GLN A 63 17.26 -1.13 -15.78
CA GLN A 63 17.84 -0.16 -14.87
C GLN A 63 16.71 0.73 -14.33
N ALA A 64 16.41 0.61 -13.06
CA ALA A 64 15.21 1.15 -12.44
C ALA A 64 15.54 2.10 -11.29
N LEU A 65 14.64 3.04 -11.00
CA LEU A 65 14.63 3.77 -9.76
C LEU A 65 13.95 2.91 -8.68
N ILE A 66 14.65 2.74 -7.56
CA ILE A 66 14.15 1.98 -6.40
C ILE A 66 13.90 2.94 -5.27
N ILE A 67 12.74 2.85 -4.64
CA ILE A 67 12.39 3.60 -3.44
C ILE A 67 11.97 2.59 -2.37
N TYR A 68 12.61 2.65 -1.22
CA TYR A 68 12.26 1.86 -0.05
C TYR A 68 11.49 2.71 0.96
N PHE A 69 10.43 2.16 1.51
CA PHE A 69 9.63 2.73 2.60
C PHE A 69 9.70 1.78 3.79
N ALA A 70 10.22 2.27 4.91
CA ALA A 70 10.23 1.51 6.15
C ALA A 70 8.80 1.28 6.65
N LYS A 71 8.59 0.22 7.42
CA LYS A 71 7.29 -0.25 7.91
C LYS A 71 6.40 0.88 8.41
N ASP A 72 6.88 1.71 9.33
CA ASP A 72 6.06 2.76 9.97
C ASP A 72 5.77 3.97 9.06
N SER A 73 6.53 4.13 7.99
CA SER A 73 6.44 5.27 7.07
C SER A 73 5.88 4.90 5.70
N SER A 74 5.47 3.65 5.51
CA SER A 74 4.84 3.17 4.29
C SER A 74 3.31 3.39 4.32
N PHE A 75 2.69 3.33 3.14
CA PHE A 75 1.23 3.37 2.99
C PHE A 75 0.55 2.17 3.67
N THR A 76 1.12 0.99 3.50
CA THR A 76 0.53 -0.26 3.97
C THR A 76 0.79 -0.55 5.45
N GLY A 77 1.75 0.16 6.08
CA GLY A 77 2.24 -0.18 7.41
C GLY A 77 3.18 -1.39 7.42
N GLU A 78 3.56 -1.91 6.24
CA GLU A 78 4.59 -2.94 6.07
C GLU A 78 5.80 -2.37 5.35
N GLU A 79 6.95 -3.08 5.39
CA GLU A 79 8.06 -2.73 4.50
C GLU A 79 7.59 -2.72 3.06
N THR A 80 7.89 -1.64 2.35
CA THR A 80 7.42 -1.47 0.97
C THR A 80 8.57 -1.02 0.08
N VAL A 81 8.64 -1.62 -1.11
CA VAL A 81 9.57 -1.21 -2.15
C VAL A 81 8.80 -0.86 -3.41
N GLU A 82 9.10 0.28 -3.99
CA GLU A 82 8.63 0.67 -5.31
C GLU A 82 9.76 0.60 -6.31
N ILE A 83 9.48 -0.06 -7.44
CA ILE A 83 10.40 -0.26 -8.55
C ILE A 83 9.83 0.47 -9.75
N HIS A 84 10.48 1.54 -10.18
CA HIS A 84 10.09 2.32 -11.34
C HIS A 84 10.89 1.85 -12.55
N LEU A 85 10.26 1.03 -13.38
CA LEU A 85 10.81 0.39 -14.57
C LEU A 85 10.42 1.14 -15.85
N HIS A 86 11.12 0.86 -16.96
CA HIS A 86 10.56 1.17 -18.27
C HIS A 86 9.28 0.35 -18.51
N GLY A 87 8.24 1.02 -19.01
CA GLY A 87 6.88 0.45 -19.13
C GLY A 87 6.69 -0.48 -20.32
N SER A 88 7.73 -1.15 -20.84
CA SER A 88 7.59 -2.13 -21.91
C SER A 88 7.01 -3.44 -21.38
N LYS A 89 6.13 -4.08 -22.18
CA LYS A 89 5.51 -5.35 -21.82
C LYS A 89 6.56 -6.42 -21.48
N ALA A 90 7.65 -6.49 -22.26
CA ALA A 90 8.70 -7.48 -22.04
C ALA A 90 9.38 -7.31 -20.68
N ILE A 91 9.73 -6.10 -20.27
CA ILE A 91 10.36 -5.81 -18.98
C ILE A 91 9.40 -6.14 -17.84
N ILE A 92 8.13 -5.76 -17.96
CA ILE A 92 7.10 -6.02 -16.96
C ILE A 92 6.92 -7.54 -16.79
N ASP A 93 6.71 -8.27 -17.87
CA ASP A 93 6.49 -9.73 -17.85
C ASP A 93 7.72 -10.46 -17.25
N MET A 94 8.93 -10.09 -17.64
CA MET A 94 10.17 -10.66 -17.09
C MET A 94 10.30 -10.36 -15.60
N THR A 95 9.97 -9.14 -15.16
CA THR A 95 10.02 -8.77 -13.74
C THR A 95 8.97 -9.52 -12.93
N PHE A 96 7.75 -9.67 -13.44
CA PHE A 96 6.71 -10.49 -12.80
C PHE A 96 7.13 -11.97 -12.70
N ASN A 97 7.72 -12.53 -13.75
CA ASN A 97 8.24 -13.91 -13.71
C ASN A 97 9.35 -14.07 -12.65
N ALA A 98 10.25 -13.07 -12.56
CA ALA A 98 11.28 -13.05 -11.53
C ALA A 98 10.68 -12.99 -10.12
N LEU A 99 9.67 -12.11 -9.90
CA LEU A 99 8.99 -11.99 -8.61
C LEU A 99 8.21 -13.26 -8.26
N ASN A 100 7.51 -13.88 -9.21
CA ASN A 100 6.80 -15.14 -9.00
C ASN A 100 7.70 -16.34 -8.68
N SER A 101 9.01 -16.25 -8.91
CA SER A 101 9.96 -17.33 -8.56
C SER A 101 10.34 -17.34 -7.06
N PHE A 102 9.94 -16.36 -6.29
CA PHE A 102 10.16 -16.33 -4.85
C PHE A 102 9.00 -17.03 -4.11
N GLU A 103 9.31 -17.91 -3.17
CA GLU A 103 8.30 -18.71 -2.46
C GLU A 103 7.42 -17.90 -1.48
N ASN A 104 7.96 -16.80 -0.92
CA ASN A 104 7.32 -16.05 0.17
C ASN A 104 6.56 -14.80 -0.32
N ILE A 105 6.41 -14.65 -1.62
CA ILE A 105 5.67 -13.51 -2.18
C ILE A 105 4.66 -14.00 -3.23
N ARG A 106 3.57 -13.27 -3.37
CA ARG A 106 2.55 -13.57 -4.38
C ARG A 106 2.06 -12.31 -5.08
N PRO A 107 1.47 -12.44 -6.27
CA PRO A 107 0.74 -11.34 -6.88
C PRO A 107 -0.38 -10.84 -5.96
N ALA A 108 -0.52 -9.53 -5.86
CA ALA A 108 -1.58 -8.89 -5.10
C ALA A 108 -2.91 -8.99 -5.85
N GLY A 109 -3.97 -9.34 -5.13
CA GLY A 109 -5.33 -9.16 -5.59
C GLY A 109 -5.79 -7.70 -5.49
N PRO A 110 -6.93 -7.36 -6.10
CA PRO A 110 -7.52 -6.03 -5.96
C PRO A 110 -7.73 -5.66 -4.50
N GLY A 111 -7.19 -4.52 -4.07
CA GLY A 111 -7.34 -4.01 -2.71
C GLY A 111 -6.37 -4.57 -1.66
N ASP A 112 -5.48 -5.51 -1.98
CA ASP A 112 -4.56 -6.13 -0.99
C ASP A 112 -3.70 -5.09 -0.25
N PHE A 113 -3.14 -4.10 -0.93
CA PHE A 113 -2.37 -3.03 -0.27
C PHE A 113 -3.22 -2.20 0.69
N THR A 114 -4.46 -1.90 0.30
CA THR A 114 -5.40 -1.17 1.14
C THR A 114 -5.83 -2.01 2.34
N LEU A 115 -6.00 -3.33 2.15
CA LEU A 115 -6.29 -4.27 3.23
C LEU A 115 -5.13 -4.37 4.23
N GLN A 116 -3.87 -4.35 3.77
CA GLN A 116 -2.71 -4.27 4.65
C GLN A 116 -2.75 -2.97 5.46
N ALA A 117 -3.01 -1.82 4.82
CA ALA A 117 -3.12 -0.53 5.48
C ALA A 117 -4.24 -0.51 6.55
N LEU A 118 -5.40 -1.09 6.25
CA LEU A 118 -6.50 -1.23 7.19
C LEU A 118 -6.12 -2.13 8.38
N LYS A 119 -5.56 -3.30 8.14
CA LYS A 119 -5.13 -4.25 9.18
C LYS A 119 -4.05 -3.67 10.09
N ASN A 120 -3.17 -2.83 9.56
CA ASN A 120 -2.09 -2.17 10.29
C ASN A 120 -2.52 -0.83 10.92
N GLY A 121 -3.81 -0.48 10.87
CA GLY A 121 -4.34 0.74 11.47
C GLY A 121 -3.88 2.04 10.79
N LYS A 122 -3.35 1.96 9.56
CA LYS A 122 -2.96 3.15 8.77
C LYS A 122 -4.18 3.85 8.17
N LEU A 123 -5.22 3.09 7.89
CA LEU A 123 -6.51 3.57 7.41
C LEU A 123 -7.62 2.94 8.24
N ASN A 124 -8.71 3.66 8.43
CA ASN A 124 -9.98 3.12 8.90
C ASN A 124 -10.90 2.80 7.70
N LEU A 125 -12.05 2.14 7.95
CA LEU A 125 -12.95 1.70 6.90
C LEU A 125 -13.49 2.86 6.05
N SER A 126 -13.87 3.98 6.67
CA SER A 126 -14.36 5.16 5.95
C SER A 126 -13.27 5.76 5.05
N GLN A 127 -12.02 5.74 5.49
CA GLN A 127 -10.87 6.18 4.69
C GLN A 127 -10.60 5.23 3.51
N VAL A 128 -10.80 3.92 3.69
CA VAL A 128 -10.70 2.95 2.59
C VAL A 128 -11.76 3.24 1.52
N GLU A 129 -13.00 3.50 1.92
CA GLU A 129 -14.07 3.90 1.01
C GLU A 129 -13.78 5.26 0.34
N GLY A 130 -13.30 6.22 1.13
CA GLY A 130 -12.87 7.53 0.61
C GLY A 130 -11.77 7.42 -0.43
N LEU A 131 -10.77 6.56 -0.21
CA LEU A 131 -9.70 6.29 -1.17
C LEU A 131 -10.23 5.66 -2.47
N ALA A 132 -11.13 4.69 -2.36
CA ALA A 132 -11.75 4.07 -3.52
C ALA A 132 -12.54 5.09 -4.35
N ASN A 133 -13.32 5.94 -3.69
CA ASN A 133 -14.07 7.03 -4.34
C ASN A 133 -13.13 8.07 -4.98
N LEU A 134 -12.00 8.38 -4.33
CA LEU A 134 -11.01 9.33 -4.86
C LEU A 134 -10.36 8.83 -6.15
N ILE A 135 -10.00 7.53 -6.19
CA ILE A 135 -9.42 6.90 -7.39
C ILE A 135 -10.42 6.87 -8.56
N ASN A 136 -11.71 6.70 -8.27
CA ASN A 136 -12.77 6.60 -9.27
C ASN A 136 -13.46 7.94 -9.56
N ALA A 137 -13.02 9.06 -8.98
CA ALA A 137 -13.64 10.36 -9.19
C ALA A 137 -13.39 10.86 -10.61
N GLU A 138 -14.48 11.14 -11.34
CA GLU A 138 -14.46 11.68 -12.70
C GLU A 138 -14.75 13.20 -12.73
N THR A 139 -15.25 13.76 -11.61
CA THR A 139 -15.56 15.18 -11.50
C THR A 139 -14.90 15.80 -10.27
N GLU A 140 -14.71 17.12 -10.30
CA GLU A 140 -14.19 17.88 -9.18
C GLU A 140 -15.07 17.74 -7.92
N ALA A 141 -16.38 17.74 -8.08
CA ALA A 141 -17.31 17.56 -6.97
C ALA A 141 -17.17 16.18 -6.31
N GLN A 142 -17.03 15.11 -7.10
CA GLN A 142 -16.75 13.77 -6.57
C GLN A 142 -15.42 13.71 -5.84
N LYS A 143 -14.36 14.30 -6.39
CA LYS A 143 -13.04 14.40 -5.76
C LYS A 143 -13.10 15.11 -4.41
N ILE A 144 -13.80 16.25 -4.31
CA ILE A 144 -13.96 17.01 -3.06
C ILE A 144 -14.70 16.18 -2.00
N LEU A 145 -15.75 15.45 -2.39
CA LEU A 145 -16.47 14.58 -1.47
C LEU A 145 -15.61 13.40 -0.98
N ALA A 146 -14.88 12.77 -1.89
CA ALA A 146 -13.97 11.67 -1.58
C ALA A 146 -12.84 12.11 -0.64
N ASP A 147 -12.26 13.28 -0.84
CA ASP A 147 -11.24 13.86 0.05
C ASP A 147 -11.76 14.05 1.49
N LYS A 148 -13.01 14.49 1.65
CA LYS A 148 -13.63 14.65 2.99
C LYS A 148 -13.75 13.32 3.73
N LEU A 149 -14.07 12.23 3.02
CA LEU A 149 -14.11 10.89 3.61
C LEU A 149 -12.70 10.37 3.92
N PHE A 150 -11.77 10.57 2.99
CA PHE A 150 -10.38 10.11 3.12
C PHE A 150 -9.62 10.86 4.21
N SER A 151 -9.91 12.15 4.43
CA SER A 151 -9.27 12.96 5.49
C SER A 151 -9.54 12.48 6.92
N GLY A 152 -10.55 11.62 7.13
CA GLY A 152 -10.92 11.10 8.45
C GLY A 152 -11.86 12.02 9.25
N ASN A 153 -12.18 13.22 8.79
CA ASN A 153 -13.05 14.18 9.49
C ASN A 153 -14.44 13.59 9.79
N PHE A 154 -14.95 12.73 8.91
CA PHE A 154 -16.21 12.02 9.13
C PHE A 154 -16.14 11.12 10.37
N ASN A 155 -15.06 10.37 10.51
CA ASN A 155 -14.85 9.46 11.64
C ASN A 155 -14.77 10.22 12.99
N GLU A 156 -14.07 11.36 13.01
CA GLU A 156 -13.99 12.23 14.20
C GLU A 156 -15.38 12.73 14.62
N THR A 157 -16.21 13.10 13.66
CA THR A 157 -17.58 13.55 13.91
C THR A 157 -18.42 12.42 14.51
N VAL A 158 -18.34 11.22 13.96
CA VAL A 158 -19.06 10.04 14.44
C VAL A 158 -18.60 9.64 15.84
N GLU A 159 -17.32 9.65 16.15
CA GLU A 159 -16.79 9.35 17.47
C GLU A 159 -17.20 10.42 18.51
N CYS A 160 -17.28 11.68 18.11
CA CYS A 160 -17.84 12.73 18.96
C CYS A 160 -19.31 12.45 19.30
N TRP A 161 -20.13 12.07 18.33
CA TRP A 161 -21.54 11.71 18.57
C TRP A 161 -21.65 10.46 19.43
N ARG A 162 -20.86 9.42 19.17
CA ARG A 162 -20.79 8.21 19.97
C ARG A 162 -20.49 8.50 21.43
N SER A 163 -19.49 9.33 21.71
CA SER A 163 -19.11 9.73 23.07
C SER A 163 -20.24 10.47 23.79
N LYS A 164 -20.95 11.39 23.10
CA LYS A 164 -22.11 12.08 23.65
C LYS A 164 -23.26 11.12 23.97
N LEU A 165 -23.55 10.19 23.08
CA LEU A 165 -24.61 9.20 23.29
C LEU A 165 -24.29 8.26 24.49
N LEU A 166 -23.03 7.82 24.62
CA LEU A 166 -22.61 7.01 25.75
C LEU A 166 -22.76 7.74 27.09
N ASN A 167 -22.40 9.05 27.13
CA ASN A 167 -22.59 9.87 28.33
C ASN A 167 -24.07 10.04 28.68
N ILE A 168 -24.93 10.27 27.68
CA ILE A 168 -26.38 10.35 27.91
C ILE A 168 -26.92 9.01 28.43
N LYS A 169 -26.51 7.91 27.82
CA LYS A 169 -26.91 6.56 28.26
C LYS A 169 -26.49 6.30 29.70
N ALA A 170 -25.25 6.58 30.07
CA ALA A 170 -24.75 6.40 31.44
C ALA A 170 -25.54 7.22 32.48
N ASN A 171 -25.88 8.48 32.15
CA ASN A 171 -26.68 9.33 33.03
C ASN A 171 -28.12 8.79 33.23
N ILE A 172 -28.73 8.26 32.18
CA ILE A 172 -30.06 7.66 32.25
C ILE A 172 -30.00 6.39 33.10
N GLU A 173 -29.02 5.50 32.87
CA GLU A 173 -28.85 4.28 33.68
C GLU A 173 -28.63 4.63 35.15
N ALA A 174 -27.77 5.58 35.48
CA ALA A 174 -27.55 6.06 36.83
C ALA A 174 -28.85 6.60 37.50
N SER A 175 -29.70 7.31 36.72
CA SER A 175 -30.98 7.86 37.27
C SER A 175 -32.05 6.81 37.44
N ILE A 176 -31.90 5.60 36.89
CA ILE A 176 -32.82 4.48 37.08
C ILE A 176 -32.38 3.64 38.31
N ASP A 177 -31.06 3.50 38.49
CA ASP A 177 -30.49 2.63 39.53
C ASP A 177 -30.36 3.35 40.89
N PHE A 178 -30.41 4.68 40.92
CA PHE A 178 -30.28 5.53 42.11
C PHE A 178 -31.42 6.54 42.20
#